data_47cf7a232c6f581f726c0833492fb2a6
#
_entry.id   47cf7a232c6f581f726c0833492fb2a6
#
_cell.length_a   1.000
_cell.length_b   1.000
_cell.length_c   1.000
_cell.angle_alpha   90.00
_cell.angle_beta   90.00
_cell.angle_gamma   90.00
#
_symmetry.space_group_name_H-M   'P 1'
#
loop_
_entity.id
_entity.type
_entity.pdbx_description
1 polymer ?
#
loop_
_entity_poly.entity_id
_entity_poly.type
_entity_poly.pdbx_seq_one_letter_code
_entity_poly.pdbx_strand_id
1 'polypeptide(L)'
;MAQMKNISELNKLRVRLFIEAVLNEGRLELIDELIAADFVGHIPCAEPEVTGPAGVRQLVSSHRHAHPGLHIKIEDQIAEEDRVVTRWHATVPAREAQAPPAPARRTACCAGISITRLLAGKQVDSHTECTNLTASAALAGLPITPKPEQ
;
A
#
# COMPACT_ATOMS: atom_id res chain seq x y z
N MET A 1 7.91 -26.37 -13.26
CA MET A 1 7.37 -26.23 -11.87
C MET A 1 8.30 -25.44 -10.97
N ALA A 2 9.59 -25.77 -10.85
CA ALA A 2 10.54 -25.00 -10.02
C ALA A 2 10.74 -23.56 -10.50
N GLN A 3 10.78 -23.29 -11.79
CA GLN A 3 10.92 -21.93 -12.36
C GLN A 3 9.70 -21.06 -12.09
N MET A 4 8.48 -21.60 -12.16
CA MET A 4 7.24 -20.85 -11.90
C MET A 4 7.15 -20.44 -10.41
N LYS A 5 7.53 -21.32 -9.49
CA LYS A 5 7.63 -20.98 -8.06
C LYS A 5 8.64 -19.87 -7.81
N ASN A 6 9.76 -19.89 -8.53
CA ASN A 6 10.79 -18.86 -8.39
C ASN A 6 10.30 -17.48 -8.87
N ILE A 7 9.59 -17.42 -10.00
CA ILE A 7 9.03 -16.16 -10.52
C ILE A 7 7.99 -15.59 -9.55
N SER A 8 7.09 -16.41 -9.02
CA SER A 8 6.10 -15.97 -8.03
C SER A 8 6.75 -15.42 -6.77
N GLU A 9 7.77 -16.09 -6.26
CA GLU A 9 8.51 -15.60 -5.08
C GLU A 9 9.26 -14.30 -5.37
N LEU A 10 9.91 -14.19 -6.54
CA LEU A 10 10.57 -12.96 -6.96
C LEU A 10 9.57 -11.82 -7.10
N ASN A 11 8.42 -12.05 -7.69
CA ASN A 11 7.39 -11.04 -7.85
C ASN A 11 6.86 -10.55 -6.49
N LYS A 12 6.67 -11.45 -5.53
CA LYS A 12 6.31 -11.05 -4.15
C LYS A 12 7.37 -10.15 -3.53
N LEU A 13 8.65 -10.49 -3.68
CA LEU A 13 9.76 -9.67 -3.17
C LEU A 13 9.81 -8.30 -3.86
N ARG A 14 9.53 -8.21 -5.14
CA ARG A 14 9.51 -6.94 -5.88
C ARG A 14 8.38 -6.03 -5.39
N VAL A 15 7.19 -6.57 -5.18
CA VAL A 15 6.07 -5.81 -4.61
C VAL A 15 6.38 -5.39 -3.17
N ARG A 16 6.95 -6.28 -2.36
CA ARG A 16 7.37 -5.97 -1.00
C ARG A 16 8.39 -4.84 -0.96
N LEU A 17 9.39 -4.89 -1.81
CA LEU A 17 10.41 -3.84 -1.91
C LEU A 17 9.78 -2.47 -2.24
N PHE A 18 8.82 -2.44 -3.16
CA PHE A 18 8.08 -1.22 -3.49
C PHE A 18 7.35 -0.66 -2.26
N ILE A 19 6.64 -1.49 -1.53
CA ILE A 19 5.88 -1.04 -0.35
C ILE A 19 6.83 -0.58 0.76
N GLU A 20 7.82 -1.37 1.10
CA GLU A 20 8.71 -1.10 2.23
C GLU A 20 9.68 0.05 1.94
N ALA A 21 10.34 0.05 0.81
CA ALA A 21 11.35 1.05 0.48
C ALA A 21 10.77 2.32 -0.14
N VAL A 22 9.84 2.19 -1.09
CA VAL A 22 9.31 3.37 -1.80
C VAL A 22 8.19 4.03 -1.01
N LEU A 23 7.16 3.28 -0.62
CA LEU A 23 6.03 3.86 0.09
C LEU A 23 6.37 4.24 1.53
N ASN A 24 7.03 3.35 2.27
CA ASN A 24 7.31 3.60 3.68
C ASN A 24 8.54 4.48 3.91
N GLU A 25 9.63 4.23 3.18
CA GLU A 25 10.89 4.96 3.37
C GLU A 25 11.06 6.17 2.42
N GLY A 26 10.25 6.26 1.37
CA GLY A 26 10.33 7.36 0.41
C GLY A 26 11.50 7.28 -0.55
N ARG A 27 12.01 6.07 -0.81
CA ARG A 27 13.14 5.86 -1.73
C ARG A 27 12.69 5.92 -3.19
N LEU A 28 12.47 7.13 -3.66
CA LEU A 28 11.91 7.39 -5.00
C LEU A 28 12.84 6.95 -6.13
N GLU A 29 14.15 6.83 -5.85
CA GLU A 29 15.14 6.37 -6.82
C GLU A 29 14.91 4.94 -7.31
N LEU A 30 14.16 4.13 -6.53
CA LEU A 30 13.85 2.75 -6.90
C LEU A 30 12.67 2.63 -7.86
N ILE A 31 11.91 3.69 -8.06
CA ILE A 31 10.67 3.64 -8.86
C ILE A 31 10.96 3.20 -10.29
N ASP A 32 12.01 3.72 -10.92
CA ASP A 32 12.33 3.36 -12.30
C ASP A 32 12.71 1.89 -12.48
N GLU A 33 13.22 1.25 -11.43
CA GLU A 33 13.53 -0.19 -11.44
C GLU A 33 12.30 -1.07 -11.19
N LEU A 34 11.31 -0.56 -10.47
CA LEU A 34 10.19 -1.34 -9.99
C LEU A 34 8.90 -1.12 -10.79
N ILE A 35 8.80 -0.01 -11.49
CA ILE A 35 7.58 0.41 -12.22
C ILE A 35 7.90 0.49 -13.70
N ALA A 36 7.08 -0.18 -14.52
CA ALA A 36 7.21 -0.13 -15.97
C ALA A 36 6.82 1.25 -16.52
N ALA A 37 7.39 1.61 -17.67
CA ALA A 37 7.11 2.89 -18.32
C ALA A 37 5.62 3.06 -18.67
N ASP A 38 4.93 1.96 -18.97
CA ASP A 38 3.51 1.91 -19.33
C ASP A 38 2.60 1.48 -18.15
N PHE A 39 3.09 1.56 -16.94
CA PHE A 39 2.33 1.20 -15.74
C PHE A 39 1.01 1.97 -15.64
N VAL A 40 -0.06 1.28 -15.24
CA VAL A 40 -1.35 1.87 -14.91
C VAL A 40 -1.81 1.37 -13.54
N GLY A 41 -2.03 2.29 -12.63
CA GLY A 41 -2.54 2.02 -11.29
C GLY A 41 -3.98 2.50 -11.13
N HIS A 42 -4.85 1.61 -10.68
CA HIS A 42 -6.25 1.90 -10.39
C HIS A 42 -6.45 1.94 -8.88
N ILE A 43 -6.65 3.14 -8.35
CA ILE A 43 -6.89 3.38 -6.93
C ILE A 43 -8.26 4.06 -6.81
N PRO A 44 -9.16 3.56 -5.95
CA PRO A 44 -10.55 4.03 -5.92
C PRO A 44 -10.75 5.53 -5.70
N CYS A 45 -9.81 6.17 -5.02
CA CYS A 45 -9.88 7.60 -4.69
C CYS A 45 -8.98 8.48 -5.54
N ALA A 46 -8.30 7.90 -6.52
CA ALA A 46 -7.39 8.64 -7.39
C ALA A 46 -7.98 8.71 -8.80
N GLU A 47 -8.41 9.89 -9.19
CA GLU A 47 -8.73 10.19 -10.57
C GLU A 47 -7.92 11.41 -11.00
N PRO A 48 -7.28 11.36 -12.14
CA PRO A 48 -7.17 10.25 -13.09
C PRO A 48 -6.31 9.09 -12.59
N GLU A 49 -6.32 7.96 -13.34
CA GLU A 49 -5.46 6.80 -13.09
C GLU A 49 -3.99 7.20 -12.97
N VAL A 50 -3.27 6.49 -12.10
CA VAL A 50 -1.83 6.71 -11.93
C VAL A 50 -1.08 6.03 -13.07
N THR A 51 -0.34 6.79 -13.87
CA THR A 51 0.34 6.27 -15.04
C THR A 51 1.85 6.48 -14.98
N GLY A 52 2.59 5.41 -15.25
CA GLY A 52 4.04 5.41 -15.36
C GLY A 52 4.80 5.76 -14.08
N PRO A 53 6.13 5.74 -14.14
CA PRO A 53 6.97 6.10 -13.00
C PRO A 53 6.74 7.52 -12.47
N ALA A 54 6.50 8.49 -13.35
CA ALA A 54 6.23 9.87 -12.93
C ALA A 54 4.94 9.99 -12.13
N GLY A 55 3.88 9.29 -12.54
CA GLY A 55 2.62 9.25 -11.81
C GLY A 55 2.78 8.60 -10.44
N VAL A 56 3.56 7.53 -10.35
CA VAL A 56 3.85 6.86 -9.08
C VAL A 56 4.66 7.77 -8.15
N ARG A 57 5.66 8.48 -8.65
CA ARG A 57 6.42 9.47 -7.86
C ARG A 57 5.50 10.52 -7.26
N GLN A 58 4.61 11.08 -8.07
CA GLN A 58 3.67 12.08 -7.62
C GLN A 58 2.73 11.52 -6.55
N LEU A 59 2.20 10.33 -6.75
CA LEU A 59 1.34 9.65 -5.79
C LEU A 59 2.05 9.44 -4.45
N VAL A 60 3.25 8.87 -4.47
CA VAL A 60 4.02 8.60 -3.25
C VAL A 60 4.36 9.89 -2.52
N SER A 61 4.81 10.91 -3.23
CA SER A 61 5.16 12.20 -2.64
C SER A 61 3.94 12.87 -2.00
N SER A 62 2.79 12.84 -2.68
CA SER A 62 1.54 13.39 -2.16
C SER A 62 1.06 12.67 -0.91
N HIS A 63 1.09 11.33 -0.92
CA HIS A 63 0.70 10.52 0.22
C HIS A 63 1.59 10.77 1.44
N ARG A 64 2.89 10.83 1.23
CA ARG A 64 3.85 11.08 2.31
C ARG A 64 3.73 12.49 2.88
N HIS A 65 3.40 13.45 2.04
CA HIS A 65 3.16 14.84 2.46
C HIS A 65 1.83 14.97 3.25
N ALA A 66 0.77 14.36 2.74
CA ALA A 66 -0.56 14.43 3.36
C ALA A 66 -0.64 13.64 4.68
N HIS A 67 0.12 12.56 4.78
CA HIS A 67 0.09 11.66 5.94
C HIS A 67 1.50 11.40 6.46
N PRO A 68 2.13 12.38 7.14
CA PRO A 68 3.47 12.19 7.70
C PRO A 68 3.50 10.98 8.65
N GLY A 69 4.51 10.13 8.47
CA GLY A 69 4.65 8.93 9.27
C GLY A 69 3.71 7.78 8.90
N LEU A 70 3.01 7.87 7.77
CA LEU A 70 2.22 6.76 7.25
C LEU A 70 3.13 5.53 7.06
N HIS A 71 2.68 4.39 7.57
CA HIS A 71 3.39 3.13 7.42
C HIS A 71 2.43 2.04 6.96
N ILE A 72 2.78 1.39 5.86
CA ILE A 72 2.02 0.29 5.29
C ILE A 72 2.68 -1.01 5.73
N LYS A 73 1.90 -1.86 6.37
CA LYS A 73 2.33 -3.20 6.78
C LYS A 73 1.66 -4.24 5.90
N ILE A 74 2.46 -5.12 5.34
CA ILE A 74 1.98 -6.27 4.58
C ILE A 74 1.55 -7.35 5.57
N GLU A 75 0.29 -7.75 5.48
CA GLU A 75 -0.26 -8.83 6.30
C GLU A 75 -0.10 -10.18 5.62
N ASP A 76 -0.28 -10.21 4.31
CA ASP A 76 -0.27 -11.45 3.54
C ASP A 76 0.04 -11.18 2.08
N GLN A 77 0.71 -12.11 1.43
CA GLN A 77 0.96 -12.09 -0.01
C GLN A 77 0.77 -13.47 -0.62
N ILE A 78 0.03 -13.51 -1.70
CA ILE A 78 -0.18 -14.71 -2.51
C ILE A 78 0.21 -14.35 -3.93
N ALA A 79 0.96 -15.22 -4.61
CA ALA A 79 1.36 -14.99 -5.97
C ALA A 79 1.14 -16.23 -6.84
N GLU A 80 0.66 -15.99 -8.04
CA GLU A 80 0.49 -16.99 -9.08
C GLU A 80 0.88 -16.37 -10.42
N GLU A 81 1.79 -17.01 -11.13
CA GLU A 81 2.30 -16.53 -12.41
C GLU A 81 2.84 -15.09 -12.30
N ASP A 82 2.23 -14.15 -13.03
CA ASP A 82 2.64 -12.76 -13.11
C ASP A 82 1.91 -11.84 -12.11
N ARG A 83 1.07 -12.40 -11.23
CA ARG A 83 0.22 -11.63 -10.34
C ARG A 83 0.55 -11.85 -8.87
N VAL A 84 0.54 -10.76 -8.13
CA VAL A 84 0.73 -10.76 -6.67
C VAL A 84 -0.49 -10.10 -6.03
N VAL A 85 -1.11 -10.83 -5.12
CA VAL A 85 -2.15 -10.30 -4.24
C VAL A 85 -1.52 -9.94 -2.91
N THR A 86 -1.66 -8.70 -2.48
CA THR A 86 -1.12 -8.22 -1.22
C THR A 86 -2.25 -7.68 -0.36
N ARG A 87 -2.44 -8.25 0.81
CA ARG A 87 -3.31 -7.71 1.84
C ARG A 87 -2.47 -6.87 2.80
N TRP A 88 -2.89 -5.65 3.04
CA TRP A 88 -2.11 -4.68 3.81
C TRP A 88 -3.01 -3.81 4.68
N HIS A 89 -2.41 -3.20 5.69
CA HIS A 89 -3.02 -2.10 6.40
C HIS A 89 -2.03 -0.95 6.56
N ALA A 90 -2.56 0.25 6.64
CA ALA A 90 -1.78 1.46 6.86
C ALA A 90 -2.08 2.03 8.25
N THR A 91 -1.03 2.52 8.89
CA THR A 91 -1.11 3.19 10.18
C THR A 91 -0.46 4.55 10.12
N VAL A 92 -0.92 5.46 10.94
CA VAL A 92 -0.30 6.78 11.15
C VAL A 92 0.06 6.91 12.63
N PRO A 93 1.05 7.77 12.99
CA PRO A 93 1.31 8.06 14.39
C PRO A 93 0.06 8.62 15.06
N ALA A 94 -0.22 8.19 16.29
CA ALA A 94 -1.29 8.77 17.07
C ALA A 94 -1.01 10.26 17.31
N ARG A 95 -2.06 11.09 17.26
CA ARG A 95 -1.93 12.52 17.47
C ARG A 95 -1.39 12.80 18.88
N GLU A 96 -0.53 13.82 18.99
CA GLU A 96 0.09 14.28 20.24
C GLU A 96 -0.90 14.71 21.34
N ALA A 97 -2.19 14.87 21.01
CA ALA A 97 -3.23 15.21 21.95
C ALA A 97 -3.58 14.09 22.94
N GLN A 98 -3.00 12.90 22.79
CA GLN A 98 -3.11 11.86 23.80
C GLN A 98 -1.96 12.02 24.79
N ALA A 99 -2.32 12.29 26.04
CA ALA A 99 -1.42 12.67 27.12
C ALA A 99 -0.12 11.84 27.20
N PRO A 100 1.06 12.51 27.28
CA PRO A 100 2.31 11.83 27.60
C PRO A 100 2.23 11.21 29.02
N PRO A 101 2.89 10.08 29.31
CA PRO A 101 3.88 9.40 28.49
C PRO A 101 3.33 8.11 27.84
N ALA A 102 2.41 8.24 26.93
CA ALA A 102 1.99 7.06 26.17
C ALA A 102 3.13 6.63 25.21
N PRO A 103 3.47 5.34 25.13
CA PRO A 103 4.37 4.87 24.10
C PRO A 103 3.82 5.29 22.73
N ALA A 104 4.71 5.56 21.77
CA ALA A 104 4.33 5.98 20.43
C ALA A 104 3.33 4.97 19.84
N ARG A 105 2.04 5.29 19.93
CA ARG A 105 0.97 4.47 19.41
C ARG A 105 0.72 4.81 17.96
N ARG A 106 0.46 3.80 17.17
CA ARG A 106 0.03 3.96 15.78
C ARG A 106 -1.46 3.66 15.71
N THR A 107 -2.16 4.45 14.90
CA THR A 107 -3.59 4.28 14.65
C THR A 107 -3.79 3.76 13.22
N ALA A 108 -4.54 2.69 13.08
CA ALA A 108 -4.94 2.19 11.77
C ALA A 108 -5.84 3.22 11.06
N CYS A 109 -5.49 3.59 9.84
CA CYS A 109 -6.26 4.56 9.06
C CYS A 109 -6.95 3.93 7.86
N CYS A 110 -6.38 2.92 7.25
CA CYS A 110 -7.00 2.18 6.16
C CYS A 110 -6.44 0.77 6.04
N ALA A 111 -7.19 -0.07 5.37
CA ALA A 111 -6.78 -1.43 5.04
C ALA A 111 -7.21 -1.74 3.62
N GLY A 112 -6.48 -2.58 2.94
CA GLY A 112 -6.80 -2.88 1.55
C GLY A 112 -6.18 -4.16 1.03
N ILE A 113 -6.56 -4.43 -0.20
CA ILE A 113 -6.00 -5.51 -1.00
C ILE A 113 -5.62 -4.93 -2.36
N SER A 114 -4.42 -5.24 -2.79
CA SER A 114 -3.93 -4.86 -4.12
C SER A 114 -3.62 -6.11 -4.93
N ILE A 115 -4.01 -6.09 -6.19
CA ILE A 115 -3.62 -7.11 -7.16
C ILE A 115 -2.68 -6.43 -8.14
N THR A 116 -1.42 -6.86 -8.15
CA THR A 116 -0.36 -6.26 -8.96
C THR A 116 0.13 -7.25 -9.98
N ARG A 117 0.18 -6.85 -11.24
CA ARG A 117 0.76 -7.66 -12.31
C ARG A 117 2.17 -7.16 -12.62
N LEU A 118 3.10 -8.10 -12.76
CA LEU A 118 4.50 -7.80 -13.06
C LEU A 118 4.93 -8.46 -14.37
N LEU A 119 5.79 -7.78 -15.09
CA LEU A 119 6.45 -8.28 -16.28
C LEU A 119 7.93 -7.92 -16.22
N ALA A 120 8.80 -8.91 -16.36
CA ALA A 120 10.25 -8.73 -16.25
C ALA A 120 10.68 -8.00 -14.95
N GLY A 121 10.00 -8.30 -13.84
CA GLY A 121 10.30 -7.73 -12.52
C GLY A 121 9.76 -6.33 -12.27
N LYS A 122 9.05 -5.73 -13.23
CA LYS A 122 8.44 -4.40 -13.09
C LYS A 122 6.92 -4.51 -13.02
N GLN A 123 6.31 -3.67 -12.20
CA GLN A 123 4.85 -3.58 -12.12
C GLN A 123 4.32 -2.93 -13.39
N VAL A 124 3.38 -3.58 -14.05
CA VAL A 124 2.73 -3.09 -15.27
C VAL A 124 1.30 -2.62 -15.03
N ASP A 125 0.61 -3.20 -14.07
CA ASP A 125 -0.66 -2.67 -13.58
C ASP A 125 -0.90 -3.06 -12.13
N SER A 126 -1.74 -2.31 -11.46
CA SER A 126 -2.17 -2.59 -10.10
C SER A 126 -3.60 -2.12 -9.88
N HIS A 127 -4.40 -2.97 -9.29
CA HIS A 127 -5.75 -2.65 -8.83
C HIS A 127 -5.77 -2.71 -7.31
N THR A 128 -6.19 -1.63 -6.68
CA THR A 128 -6.27 -1.53 -5.22
C THR A 128 -7.69 -1.25 -4.79
N GLU A 129 -8.18 -2.06 -3.88
CA GLU A 129 -9.41 -1.80 -3.14
C GLU A 129 -9.04 -1.54 -1.69
N CYS A 130 -9.48 -0.42 -1.17
CA CYS A 130 -9.17 -0.06 0.21
C CYS A 130 -10.37 0.56 0.92
N THR A 131 -10.39 0.37 2.23
CA THR A 131 -11.37 0.96 3.11
C THR A 131 -10.69 1.97 4.02
N ASN A 132 -11.14 3.22 3.96
CA ASN A 132 -10.75 4.21 4.94
C ASN A 132 -11.56 3.96 6.20
N LEU A 133 -10.93 3.40 7.22
CA LEU A 133 -11.61 2.98 8.46
C LEU A 133 -12.25 4.17 9.18
N THR A 134 -11.60 5.32 9.19
CA THR A 134 -12.12 6.53 9.82
C THR A 134 -13.33 7.08 9.08
N ALA A 135 -13.23 7.20 7.76
CA ALA A 135 -14.34 7.70 6.94
C ALA A 135 -15.52 6.74 6.94
N SER A 136 -15.28 5.43 6.87
CA SER A 136 -16.33 4.41 6.91
C SER A 136 -17.09 4.44 8.23
N ALA A 137 -16.40 4.58 9.35
CA ALA A 137 -17.02 4.70 10.67
C ALA A 137 -17.87 5.99 10.77
N ALA A 138 -17.37 7.10 10.26
CA ALA A 138 -18.08 8.38 10.25
C ALA A 138 -19.35 8.31 9.38
N LEU A 139 -19.27 7.71 8.18
CA LEU A 139 -20.42 7.55 7.28
C LEU A 139 -21.47 6.62 7.87
N ALA A 140 -21.06 5.59 8.58
CA ALA A 140 -21.97 4.65 9.23
C ALA A 140 -22.58 5.19 10.52
N GLY A 141 -22.14 6.36 11.00
CA GLY A 141 -22.58 6.90 12.30
C GLY A 141 -22.20 6.01 13.47
N LEU A 142 -21.23 5.14 13.27
CA LEU A 142 -20.78 4.20 14.28
C LEU A 142 -19.59 4.77 15.07
N PRO A 143 -19.52 4.54 16.37
CA PRO A 143 -18.34 4.87 17.11
C PRO A 143 -17.15 4.05 16.58
N ILE A 144 -15.97 4.67 16.51
CA ILE A 144 -14.72 4.00 16.09
C ILE A 144 -14.24 3.13 17.28
N THR A 145 -15.03 2.15 17.63
CA THR A 145 -14.67 1.15 18.64
C THR A 145 -14.58 -0.20 17.98
N PRO A 146 -13.55 -0.98 18.28
CA PRO A 146 -13.49 -2.35 17.80
C PRO A 146 -14.72 -3.09 18.30
N LYS A 147 -15.37 -3.81 17.39
CA LYS A 147 -16.47 -4.70 17.75
C LYS A 147 -15.92 -5.74 18.71
N PRO A 148 -16.53 -5.94 19.88
CA PRO A 148 -16.09 -7.02 20.76
C PRO A 148 -16.19 -8.35 20.01
N GLU A 149 -15.12 -9.09 20.06
CA GLU A 149 -15.11 -10.46 19.54
C GLU A 149 -16.18 -11.27 20.28
N GLN A 150 -17.07 -11.87 19.52
CA GLN A 150 -18.03 -12.85 20.06
C GLN A 150 -17.38 -14.21 20.12
#